data_8776ecd5d1d2bd6fec3b3d9c88978afe
#
_entry.id   8776ecd5d1d2bd6fec3b3d9c88978afe
#
_cell.length_a   1.000
_cell.length_b   1.000
_cell.length_c   1.000
_cell.angle_alpha   90.00
_cell.angle_beta   90.00
_cell.angle_gamma   90.00
#
_symmetry.space_group_name_H-M   'P 1'
#
loop_
_entity.id
_entity.type
_entity.pdbx_description
1 polymer ?
#
loop_
_entity_poly.entity_id
_entity_poly.type
_entity_poly.pdbx_seq_one_letter_code
_entity_poly.pdbx_strand_id
1 'polypeptide(L)'
;MKGQQKPSDLFFDLDRTLWDFDLNSREALHAIFEELAAPILPASLTVAHFIDVYEVENEKCWRAYRAGELTQSELRPLRFQRTMEGLGIPAFKEMHSLADSMGEAYVKRAPYCTRLIPDAIEVVRTLKERGHRMFILTNGFDEVQHIKMKNSGLDPFFEIVFTSDAIGHKKPHPEAFSHCLNQTGSIPRHAVMIGDDLECDVIGALKSGWRQGHFNP
;
A
#
# COMPACT_ATOMS: atom_id res chain seq x y z
N MET A 1 11.60 -34.17 22.24
CA MET A 1 11.25 -33.81 20.86
C MET A 1 10.43 -32.52 20.94
N LYS A 2 10.99 -31.37 20.55
CA LYS A 2 10.20 -30.13 20.39
C LYS A 2 9.27 -30.40 19.22
N GLY A 3 7.95 -30.42 19.45
CA GLY A 3 6.97 -30.61 18.38
C GLY A 3 7.24 -29.60 17.27
N GLN A 4 7.47 -30.07 16.04
CA GLN A 4 7.51 -29.22 14.87
C GLN A 4 6.17 -28.49 14.79
N GLN A 5 6.22 -27.19 15.04
CA GLN A 5 5.02 -26.34 14.88
C GLN A 5 4.59 -26.47 13.42
N LYS A 6 3.33 -26.89 13.18
CA LYS A 6 2.82 -26.99 11.80
C LYS A 6 3.02 -25.65 11.10
N PRO A 7 3.42 -25.66 9.80
CA PRO A 7 3.49 -24.45 9.03
C PRO A 7 2.21 -23.64 9.12
N SER A 8 2.32 -22.34 9.31
CA SER A 8 1.18 -21.41 9.31
C SER A 8 1.00 -20.85 7.91
N ASP A 9 -0.21 -20.42 7.59
CA ASP A 9 -0.50 -19.64 6.40
C ASP A 9 -0.32 -18.16 6.77
N LEU A 10 0.67 -17.53 6.16
CA LEU A 10 1.09 -16.16 6.46
C LEU A 10 0.55 -15.21 5.41
N PHE A 11 -0.18 -14.21 5.83
CA PHE A 11 -0.70 -13.15 4.98
C PHE A 11 0.00 -11.86 5.37
N PHE A 12 0.66 -11.24 4.41
CA PHE A 12 1.38 -9.99 4.63
C PHE A 12 0.62 -8.85 3.98
N ASP A 13 0.57 -7.72 4.67
CA ASP A 13 0.39 -6.47 3.94
C ASP A 13 1.64 -6.17 3.10
N LEU A 14 1.52 -5.31 2.11
CA LEU A 14 2.63 -5.00 1.21
C LEU A 14 3.27 -3.67 1.56
N ASP A 15 2.48 -2.59 1.51
CA ASP A 15 2.96 -1.21 1.67
C ASP A 15 3.33 -0.93 3.13
N ARG A 16 4.53 -0.40 3.40
CA ARG A 16 5.11 -0.19 4.75
C ARG A 16 5.38 -1.46 5.57
N THR A 17 5.07 -2.63 5.02
CA THR A 17 5.35 -3.92 5.69
C THR A 17 6.49 -4.68 5.01
N LEU A 18 6.45 -4.80 3.69
CA LEU A 18 7.51 -5.40 2.88
C LEU A 18 8.11 -4.42 1.89
N TRP A 19 7.28 -3.63 1.23
CA TRP A 19 7.67 -2.59 0.29
C TRP A 19 7.74 -1.25 1.03
N ASP A 20 8.89 -0.57 0.94
CA ASP A 20 9.13 0.71 1.60
C ASP A 20 8.34 1.82 0.88
N PHE A 21 7.08 1.95 1.30
CA PHE A 21 6.15 2.91 0.70
C PHE A 21 6.68 4.35 0.80
N ASP A 22 7.21 4.72 1.95
CA ASP A 22 7.57 6.10 2.21
C ASP A 22 8.76 6.55 1.35
N LEU A 23 9.82 5.75 1.28
CA LEU A 23 10.97 6.06 0.44
C LEU A 23 10.63 6.01 -1.06
N ASN A 24 9.90 4.99 -1.49
CA ASN A 24 9.52 4.84 -2.90
C ASN A 24 8.55 5.92 -3.36
N SER A 25 7.58 6.28 -2.51
CA SER A 25 6.64 7.37 -2.78
C SER A 25 7.36 8.70 -2.89
N ARG A 26 8.27 9.01 -1.95
CA ARG A 26 9.07 10.25 -1.97
C ARG A 26 9.94 10.35 -3.22
N GLU A 27 10.56 9.24 -3.65
CA GLU A 27 11.35 9.19 -4.90
C GLU A 27 10.49 9.52 -6.12
N ALA A 28 9.33 8.90 -6.24
CA ALA A 28 8.39 9.16 -7.34
C ALA A 28 7.87 10.61 -7.32
N LEU A 29 7.49 11.11 -6.13
CA LEU A 29 6.98 12.48 -5.95
C LEU A 29 8.03 13.54 -6.26
N HIS A 30 9.30 13.29 -5.91
CA HIS A 30 10.38 14.20 -6.27
C HIS A 30 10.47 14.38 -7.79
N ALA A 31 10.49 13.28 -8.53
CA ALA A 31 10.54 13.35 -10.00
C ALA A 31 9.30 14.02 -10.60
N ILE A 32 8.11 13.76 -10.06
CA ILE A 32 6.86 14.37 -10.50
C ILE A 32 6.83 15.87 -10.22
N PHE A 33 7.31 16.28 -9.05
CA PHE A 33 7.41 17.69 -8.71
C PHE A 33 8.30 18.43 -9.69
N GLU A 34 9.52 17.95 -9.93
CA GLU A 34 10.47 18.61 -10.84
C GLU A 34 9.94 18.69 -12.28
N GLU A 35 9.25 17.65 -12.73
CA GLU A 35 8.79 17.58 -14.13
C GLU A 35 7.50 18.35 -14.38
N LEU A 36 6.54 18.25 -13.47
CA LEU A 36 5.18 18.76 -13.70
C LEU A 36 4.81 19.97 -12.84
N ALA A 37 5.26 20.02 -11.58
CA ALA A 37 4.84 21.04 -10.63
C ALA A 37 5.77 22.26 -10.63
N ALA A 38 7.06 22.07 -10.57
CA ALA A 38 8.04 23.18 -10.49
C ALA A 38 7.96 24.20 -11.62
N PRO A 39 7.64 23.82 -12.88
CA PRO A 39 7.46 24.80 -13.94
C PRO A 39 6.25 25.71 -13.81
N ILE A 40 5.26 25.31 -12.99
CA ILE A 40 3.94 25.96 -12.90
C ILE A 40 3.74 26.63 -11.53
N LEU A 41 4.23 25.98 -10.46
CA LEU A 41 4.03 26.42 -9.09
C LEU A 41 5.07 27.48 -8.68
N PRO A 42 4.83 28.24 -7.59
CA PRO A 42 5.74 29.28 -7.13
C PRO A 42 7.17 28.77 -6.91
N ALA A 43 8.16 29.48 -7.45
CA ALA A 43 9.58 29.10 -7.34
C ALA A 43 10.11 29.04 -5.88
N SER A 44 9.38 29.60 -4.92
CA SER A 44 9.68 29.50 -3.49
C SER A 44 9.27 28.15 -2.87
N LEU A 45 8.45 27.37 -3.57
CA LEU A 45 8.00 26.07 -3.09
C LEU A 45 9.11 25.03 -3.28
N THR A 46 9.55 24.44 -2.16
CA THR A 46 10.52 23.34 -2.21
C THR A 46 9.82 22.00 -2.38
N VAL A 47 10.50 21.07 -3.05
CA VAL A 47 10.02 19.70 -3.22
C VAL A 47 9.77 19.01 -1.85
N ALA A 48 10.61 19.26 -0.85
CA ALA A 48 10.44 18.71 0.48
C ALA A 48 9.10 19.17 1.11
N HIS A 49 8.80 20.45 1.07
CA HIS A 49 7.54 20.97 1.61
C HIS A 49 6.32 20.44 0.84
N PHE A 50 6.44 20.34 -0.48
CA PHE A 50 5.39 19.71 -1.30
C PHE A 50 5.10 18.27 -0.86
N ILE A 51 6.15 17.46 -0.68
CA ILE A 51 6.02 16.05 -0.27
C ILE A 51 5.42 15.95 1.13
N ASP A 52 5.88 16.76 2.09
CA ASP A 52 5.35 16.73 3.46
C ASP A 52 3.85 17.03 3.50
N VAL A 53 3.38 18.02 2.74
CA VAL A 53 1.94 18.31 2.62
C VAL A 53 1.20 17.19 1.89
N TYR A 54 1.80 16.66 0.80
CA TYR A 54 1.21 15.53 0.09
C TYR A 54 0.97 14.31 0.98
N GLU A 55 1.91 13.94 1.82
CA GLU A 55 1.77 12.77 2.70
C GLU A 55 0.57 12.92 3.64
N VAL A 56 0.38 14.10 4.20
CA VAL A 56 -0.79 14.41 5.06
C VAL A 56 -2.10 14.29 4.28
N GLU A 57 -2.18 14.90 3.11
CA GLU A 57 -3.41 14.91 2.31
C GLU A 57 -3.70 13.54 1.68
N ASN A 58 -2.65 12.82 1.27
CA ASN A 58 -2.77 11.46 0.76
C ASN A 58 -3.36 10.50 1.82
N GLU A 59 -2.91 10.58 3.09
CA GLU A 59 -3.48 9.77 4.16
C GLU A 59 -4.96 10.08 4.41
N LYS A 60 -5.36 11.35 4.35
CA LYS A 60 -6.78 11.75 4.44
C LYS A 60 -7.60 11.15 3.29
N CYS A 61 -7.08 11.18 2.06
CA CYS A 61 -7.73 10.60 0.90
C CYS A 61 -7.84 9.07 1.01
N TRP A 62 -6.79 8.39 1.47
CA TRP A 62 -6.83 6.95 1.70
C TRP A 62 -7.82 6.54 2.79
N ARG A 63 -7.95 7.33 3.86
CA ARG A 63 -8.96 7.11 4.89
C ARG A 63 -10.37 7.21 4.33
N ALA A 64 -10.65 8.24 3.54
CA ALA A 64 -11.95 8.40 2.85
C ALA A 64 -12.21 7.25 1.85
N TYR A 65 -11.18 6.80 1.13
CA TYR A 65 -11.28 5.65 0.23
C TYR A 65 -11.59 4.36 1.00
N ARG A 66 -10.93 4.11 2.14
CA ARG A 66 -11.22 2.95 3.00
C ARG A 66 -12.65 2.99 3.55
N ALA A 67 -13.15 4.18 3.89
CA ALA A 67 -14.54 4.39 4.33
C ALA A 67 -15.58 4.25 3.21
N GLY A 68 -15.16 4.14 1.93
CA GLY A 68 -16.08 4.06 0.79
C GLY A 68 -16.62 5.41 0.34
N GLU A 69 -16.06 6.52 0.84
CA GLU A 69 -16.46 7.90 0.49
C GLU A 69 -15.85 8.36 -0.83
N LEU A 70 -14.80 7.70 -1.29
CA LEU A 70 -14.11 7.97 -2.55
C LEU A 70 -13.94 6.70 -3.37
N THR A 71 -14.02 6.87 -4.69
CA THR A 71 -13.59 5.84 -5.66
C THR A 71 -12.09 5.94 -5.92
N GLN A 72 -11.51 4.92 -6.54
CA GLN A 72 -10.12 4.93 -6.99
C GLN A 72 -9.82 6.07 -7.97
N SER A 73 -10.74 6.32 -8.91
CA SER A 73 -10.59 7.37 -9.92
C SER A 73 -10.61 8.77 -9.32
N GLU A 74 -11.41 8.99 -8.28
CA GLU A 74 -11.44 10.25 -7.54
C GLU A 74 -10.21 10.43 -6.65
N LEU A 75 -9.76 9.39 -5.95
CA LEU A 75 -8.61 9.46 -5.06
C LEU A 75 -7.34 9.89 -5.79
N ARG A 76 -7.11 9.39 -7.01
CA ARG A 76 -5.85 9.61 -7.75
C ARG A 76 -5.53 11.10 -7.97
N PRO A 77 -6.41 11.93 -8.54
CA PRO A 77 -6.15 13.37 -8.69
C PRO A 77 -6.38 14.15 -7.40
N LEU A 78 -7.39 13.78 -6.59
CA LEU A 78 -7.80 14.55 -5.41
C LEU A 78 -6.66 14.76 -4.42
N ARG A 79 -5.80 13.78 -4.19
CA ARG A 79 -4.65 13.91 -3.28
C ARG A 79 -3.68 15.02 -3.73
N PHE A 80 -3.47 15.21 -5.02
CA PHE A 80 -2.64 16.29 -5.56
C PHE A 80 -3.36 17.64 -5.52
N GLN A 81 -4.66 17.67 -5.83
CA GLN A 81 -5.45 18.87 -5.67
C GLN A 81 -5.43 19.37 -4.22
N ARG A 82 -5.70 18.50 -3.25
CA ARG A 82 -5.65 18.82 -1.81
C ARG A 82 -4.26 19.22 -1.35
N THR A 83 -3.21 18.66 -1.94
CA THR A 83 -1.85 19.08 -1.67
C THR A 83 -1.64 20.55 -2.06
N MET A 84 -2.07 20.96 -3.24
CA MET A 84 -1.97 22.35 -3.69
C MET A 84 -2.81 23.30 -2.80
N GLU A 85 -4.00 22.88 -2.42
CA GLU A 85 -4.86 23.60 -1.47
C GLU A 85 -4.18 23.75 -0.10
N GLY A 86 -3.62 22.64 0.43
CA GLY A 86 -2.89 22.60 1.70
C GLY A 86 -1.63 23.45 1.72
N LEU A 87 -1.01 23.65 0.57
CA LEU A 87 0.12 24.57 0.37
C LEU A 87 -0.32 26.04 0.27
N GLY A 88 -1.61 26.32 0.33
CA GLY A 88 -2.15 27.67 0.17
C GLY A 88 -2.01 28.23 -1.25
N ILE A 89 -1.86 27.38 -2.26
CA ILE A 89 -1.76 27.81 -3.66
C ILE A 89 -3.15 28.27 -4.11
N PRO A 90 -3.30 29.52 -4.57
CA PRO A 90 -4.59 30.00 -5.09
C PRO A 90 -5.06 29.16 -6.26
N ALA A 91 -6.38 28.95 -6.36
CA ALA A 91 -6.96 28.23 -7.50
C ALA A 91 -6.60 28.93 -8.83
N PHE A 92 -6.15 28.14 -9.79
CA PHE A 92 -5.82 28.60 -11.14
C PHE A 92 -6.49 27.66 -12.17
N LYS A 93 -6.59 28.15 -13.40
CA LYS A 93 -7.37 27.47 -14.46
C LYS A 93 -6.93 26.03 -14.71
N GLU A 94 -5.62 25.78 -14.68
CA GLU A 94 -5.02 24.49 -15.00
C GLU A 94 -4.84 23.57 -13.79
N MET A 95 -5.25 23.97 -12.57
CA MET A 95 -5.02 23.20 -11.33
C MET A 95 -5.54 21.77 -11.42
N HIS A 96 -6.77 21.60 -11.93
CA HIS A 96 -7.35 20.25 -12.05
C HIS A 96 -6.58 19.38 -13.03
N SER A 97 -6.23 19.93 -14.21
CA SER A 97 -5.45 19.19 -15.21
C SER A 97 -4.03 18.85 -14.73
N LEU A 98 -3.41 19.72 -13.93
CA LEU A 98 -2.14 19.45 -13.30
C LEU A 98 -2.28 18.30 -12.28
N ALA A 99 -3.29 18.34 -11.43
CA ALA A 99 -3.58 17.28 -10.45
C ALA A 99 -3.83 15.92 -11.12
N ASP A 100 -4.60 15.90 -12.21
CA ASP A 100 -4.84 14.71 -13.03
C ASP A 100 -3.52 14.15 -13.58
N SER A 101 -2.70 15.02 -14.21
CA SER A 101 -1.41 14.64 -14.78
C SER A 101 -0.45 14.09 -13.73
N MET A 102 -0.40 14.71 -12.53
CA MET A 102 0.41 14.24 -11.42
C MET A 102 -0.11 12.89 -10.87
N GLY A 103 -1.43 12.73 -10.79
CA GLY A 103 -2.07 11.48 -10.38
C GLY A 103 -1.72 10.31 -11.31
N GLU A 104 -1.80 10.53 -12.61
CA GLU A 104 -1.39 9.55 -13.63
C GLU A 104 0.11 9.25 -13.58
N ALA A 105 0.95 10.28 -13.48
CA ALA A 105 2.40 10.13 -13.39
C ALA A 105 2.80 9.32 -12.16
N TYR A 106 2.11 9.52 -11.03
CA TYR A 106 2.38 8.79 -9.80
C TYR A 106 2.09 7.29 -9.96
N VAL A 107 0.95 6.93 -10.51
CA VAL A 107 0.58 5.53 -10.77
C VAL A 107 1.53 4.86 -11.76
N LYS A 108 2.07 5.63 -12.71
CA LYS A 108 3.04 5.13 -13.70
C LYS A 108 4.47 5.00 -13.16
N ARG A 109 4.84 5.71 -12.09
CA ARG A 109 6.23 5.78 -11.59
C ARG A 109 6.42 5.02 -10.28
N ALA A 110 5.60 5.31 -9.28
CA ALA A 110 5.79 4.76 -7.93
C ALA A 110 5.88 3.22 -7.91
N PRO A 111 5.07 2.45 -8.66
CA PRO A 111 5.16 0.99 -8.64
C PRO A 111 6.48 0.41 -9.17
N TYR A 112 7.25 1.21 -9.91
CA TYR A 112 8.55 0.79 -10.45
C TYR A 112 9.72 1.09 -9.52
N CYS A 113 9.51 1.85 -8.44
CA CYS A 113 10.48 1.95 -7.36
C CYS A 113 10.56 0.63 -6.59
N THR A 114 11.75 0.21 -6.18
CA THR A 114 11.98 -1.18 -5.76
C THR A 114 12.52 -1.32 -4.35
N ARG A 115 12.56 -0.25 -3.56
CA ARG A 115 13.05 -0.30 -2.19
C ARG A 115 12.13 -1.15 -1.34
N LEU A 116 12.73 -2.04 -0.60
CA LEU A 116 12.03 -2.88 0.37
C LEU A 116 12.38 -2.41 1.79
N ILE A 117 11.52 -2.74 2.72
CA ILE A 117 11.84 -2.68 4.15
C ILE A 117 13.11 -3.51 4.39
N PRO A 118 14.05 -3.03 5.22
CA PRO A 118 15.27 -3.78 5.53
C PRO A 118 14.97 -5.24 5.88
N ASP A 119 15.75 -6.14 5.34
CA ASP A 119 15.70 -7.60 5.54
C ASP A 119 14.41 -8.31 5.03
N ALA A 120 13.47 -7.61 4.41
CA ALA A 120 12.21 -8.20 3.93
C ALA A 120 12.42 -9.45 3.07
N ILE A 121 13.33 -9.41 2.09
CA ILE A 121 13.65 -10.56 1.21
C ILE A 121 14.21 -11.74 2.01
N GLU A 122 15.10 -11.49 2.97
CA GLU A 122 15.72 -12.53 3.78
C GLU A 122 14.68 -13.21 4.69
N VAL A 123 13.81 -12.42 5.28
CA VAL A 123 12.69 -12.90 6.11
C VAL A 123 11.74 -13.79 5.31
N VAL A 124 11.24 -13.32 4.16
CA VAL A 124 10.29 -14.12 3.36
C VAL A 124 10.95 -15.37 2.79
N ARG A 125 12.22 -15.31 2.40
CA ARG A 125 13.00 -16.50 1.99
C ARG A 125 13.07 -17.53 3.11
N THR A 126 13.45 -17.11 4.32
CA THR A 126 13.55 -17.99 5.48
C THR A 126 12.21 -18.63 5.83
N LEU A 127 11.11 -17.87 5.73
CA LEU A 127 9.76 -18.39 6.00
C LEU A 127 9.36 -19.43 4.96
N LYS A 128 9.68 -19.20 3.67
CA LYS A 128 9.42 -20.15 2.59
C LYS A 128 10.21 -21.44 2.78
N GLU A 129 11.48 -21.36 3.13
CA GLU A 129 12.34 -22.52 3.43
C GLU A 129 11.84 -23.33 4.63
N ARG A 130 11.17 -22.68 5.59
CA ARG A 130 10.50 -23.35 6.71
C ARG A 130 9.15 -23.98 6.35
N GLY A 131 8.74 -23.88 5.10
CA GLY A 131 7.51 -24.48 4.58
C GLY A 131 6.24 -23.71 4.86
N HIS A 132 6.33 -22.41 5.21
CA HIS A 132 5.15 -21.57 5.32
C HIS A 132 4.59 -21.25 3.93
N ARG A 133 3.27 -21.30 3.82
CA ARG A 133 2.57 -20.73 2.66
C ARG A 133 2.42 -19.23 2.91
N MET A 134 2.71 -18.44 1.88
CA MET A 134 2.69 -16.99 2.02
C MET A 134 1.81 -16.35 0.96
N PHE A 135 1.06 -15.33 1.39
CA PHE A 135 0.09 -14.58 0.60
C PHE A 135 0.23 -13.10 0.89
N ILE A 136 -0.13 -12.26 -0.07
CA ILE A 136 -0.33 -10.83 0.14
C ILE A 136 -1.81 -10.56 0.34
N LEU A 137 -2.17 -9.71 1.30
CA LEU A 137 -3.51 -9.15 1.48
C LEU A 137 -3.39 -7.65 1.66
N THR A 138 -3.71 -6.88 0.61
CA THR A 138 -3.47 -5.44 0.54
C THR A 138 -4.72 -4.64 0.15
N ASN A 139 -4.82 -3.40 0.65
CA ASN A 139 -5.84 -2.43 0.22
C ASN A 139 -5.39 -1.63 -1.03
N GLY A 140 -4.20 -1.88 -1.53
CA GLY A 140 -3.70 -1.24 -2.75
C GLY A 140 -4.39 -1.74 -4.02
N PHE A 141 -4.24 -0.98 -5.11
CA PHE A 141 -4.88 -1.24 -6.39
C PHE A 141 -4.22 -2.41 -7.13
N ASP A 142 -5.03 -3.28 -7.71
CA ASP A 142 -4.60 -4.53 -8.32
C ASP A 142 -3.45 -4.34 -9.30
N GLU A 143 -3.63 -3.47 -10.29
CA GLU A 143 -2.62 -3.18 -11.31
C GLU A 143 -1.28 -2.69 -10.73
N VAL A 144 -1.33 -1.93 -9.62
CA VAL A 144 -0.16 -1.33 -8.97
C VAL A 144 0.60 -2.37 -8.14
N GLN A 145 -0.12 -3.18 -7.37
CA GLN A 145 0.51 -4.14 -6.45
C GLN A 145 1.26 -5.25 -7.20
N HIS A 146 0.72 -5.76 -8.28
CA HIS A 146 1.41 -6.76 -9.11
C HIS A 146 2.71 -6.23 -9.73
N ILE A 147 2.73 -4.95 -10.14
CA ILE A 147 3.96 -4.31 -10.64
C ILE A 147 5.01 -4.22 -9.53
N LYS A 148 4.62 -3.76 -8.32
CA LYS A 148 5.51 -3.70 -7.15
C LYS A 148 6.09 -5.06 -6.81
N MET A 149 5.26 -6.09 -6.68
CA MET A 149 5.68 -7.46 -6.37
C MET A 149 6.74 -7.98 -7.34
N LYS A 150 6.48 -7.82 -8.64
CA LYS A 150 7.38 -8.26 -9.70
C LYS A 150 8.71 -7.52 -9.69
N ASN A 151 8.66 -6.17 -9.66
CA ASN A 151 9.88 -5.35 -9.78
C ASN A 151 10.75 -5.38 -8.52
N SER A 152 10.16 -5.57 -7.33
CA SER A 152 10.92 -5.69 -6.08
C SER A 152 11.45 -7.10 -5.81
N GLY A 153 11.13 -8.08 -6.66
CA GLY A 153 11.58 -9.46 -6.49
C GLY A 153 10.84 -10.25 -5.41
N LEU A 154 9.69 -9.75 -4.94
CA LEU A 154 8.85 -10.41 -3.93
C LEU A 154 7.98 -11.53 -4.55
N ASP A 155 7.58 -11.38 -5.80
CA ASP A 155 6.64 -12.28 -6.48
C ASP A 155 6.93 -13.78 -6.29
N PRO A 156 8.19 -14.30 -6.39
CA PRO A 156 8.45 -15.72 -6.26
C PRO A 156 8.18 -16.31 -4.87
N PHE A 157 7.98 -15.50 -3.85
CA PHE A 157 7.77 -15.98 -2.47
C PHE A 157 6.30 -16.20 -2.12
N PHE A 158 5.38 -15.60 -2.85
CA PHE A 158 3.96 -15.58 -2.53
C PHE A 158 3.15 -16.41 -3.53
N GLU A 159 2.16 -17.14 -3.02
CA GLU A 159 1.29 -17.99 -3.85
C GLU A 159 0.19 -17.17 -4.53
N ILE A 160 -0.39 -16.21 -3.81
CA ILE A 160 -1.49 -15.34 -4.29
C ILE A 160 -1.31 -13.93 -3.73
N VAL A 161 -1.62 -12.96 -4.56
CA VAL A 161 -1.77 -11.54 -4.17
C VAL A 161 -3.25 -11.23 -4.15
N PHE A 162 -3.78 -10.97 -2.96
CA PHE A 162 -5.16 -10.54 -2.74
C PHE A 162 -5.21 -9.03 -2.63
N THR A 163 -5.85 -8.39 -3.59
CA THR A 163 -6.08 -6.94 -3.60
C THR A 163 -7.53 -6.62 -3.27
N SER A 164 -7.78 -5.45 -2.69
CA SER A 164 -9.15 -5.04 -2.37
C SER A 164 -10.05 -4.94 -3.60
N ASP A 165 -9.48 -4.62 -4.76
CA ASP A 165 -10.20 -4.53 -6.02
C ASP A 165 -10.66 -5.92 -6.49
N ALA A 166 -9.78 -6.91 -6.43
CA ALA A 166 -10.09 -8.28 -6.83
C ALA A 166 -11.09 -8.96 -5.88
N ILE A 167 -11.01 -8.64 -4.57
CA ILE A 167 -11.91 -9.19 -3.55
C ILE A 167 -13.27 -8.47 -3.55
N GLY A 168 -13.31 -7.16 -3.89
CA GLY A 168 -14.48 -6.29 -3.71
C GLY A 168 -14.66 -5.75 -2.29
N HIS A 169 -13.78 -6.10 -1.37
CA HIS A 169 -13.79 -5.64 0.03
C HIS A 169 -12.39 -5.25 0.50
N LYS A 170 -12.30 -4.19 1.30
CA LYS A 170 -11.06 -3.66 1.87
C LYS A 170 -10.88 -4.14 3.32
N LYS A 171 -9.65 -4.39 3.76
CA LYS A 171 -9.36 -4.48 5.21
C LYS A 171 -9.77 -3.17 5.88
N PRO A 172 -10.39 -3.17 7.07
CA PRO A 172 -10.62 -4.30 7.97
C PRO A 172 -11.96 -5.05 7.80
N HIS A 173 -12.66 -4.91 6.65
CA HIS A 173 -13.94 -5.58 6.44
C HIS A 173 -13.79 -7.10 6.54
N PRO A 174 -14.65 -7.84 7.29
CA PRO A 174 -14.51 -9.28 7.51
C PRO A 174 -14.49 -10.11 6.22
N GLU A 175 -15.22 -9.66 5.18
CA GLU A 175 -15.25 -10.34 3.90
C GLU A 175 -13.88 -10.38 3.18
N ALA A 176 -13.00 -9.41 3.42
CA ALA A 176 -11.65 -9.46 2.88
C ALA A 176 -10.87 -10.66 3.44
N PHE A 177 -11.03 -10.94 4.73
CA PHE A 177 -10.38 -12.06 5.40
C PHE A 177 -11.05 -13.40 5.07
N SER A 178 -12.37 -13.46 5.07
CA SER A 178 -13.11 -14.69 4.73
C SER A 178 -12.87 -15.13 3.30
N HIS A 179 -12.77 -14.18 2.35
CA HIS A 179 -12.41 -14.47 0.97
C HIS A 179 -11.05 -15.17 0.87
N CYS A 180 -10.03 -14.65 1.57
CA CYS A 180 -8.70 -15.26 1.60
C CYS A 180 -8.73 -16.69 2.14
N LEU A 181 -9.47 -16.97 3.23
CA LEU A 181 -9.60 -18.32 3.75
C LEU A 181 -10.24 -19.28 2.75
N ASN A 182 -11.31 -18.84 2.08
CA ASN A 182 -12.01 -19.65 1.10
C ASN A 182 -11.14 -20.00 -0.10
N GLN A 183 -10.34 -19.04 -0.60
CA GLN A 183 -9.47 -19.23 -1.74
C GLN A 183 -8.25 -20.11 -1.42
N THR A 184 -7.72 -20.01 -0.21
CA THR A 184 -6.50 -20.74 0.18
C THR A 184 -6.77 -22.09 0.86
N GLY A 185 -8.01 -22.33 1.30
CA GLY A 185 -8.36 -23.46 2.15
C GLY A 185 -7.79 -23.33 3.57
N SER A 186 -7.32 -22.15 3.94
CA SER A 186 -6.80 -21.86 5.27
C SER A 186 -7.93 -21.83 6.31
N ILE A 187 -7.58 -22.08 7.56
CA ILE A 187 -8.53 -21.94 8.66
C ILE A 187 -8.06 -20.81 9.60
N PRO A 188 -8.97 -20.05 10.24
CA PRO A 188 -8.64 -18.85 10.98
C PRO A 188 -7.49 -19.02 11.99
N ARG A 189 -7.52 -20.07 12.80
CA ARG A 189 -6.49 -20.33 13.84
C ARG A 189 -5.07 -20.60 13.28
N HIS A 190 -4.95 -20.92 11.99
CA HIS A 190 -3.67 -21.16 11.33
C HIS A 190 -3.24 -20.00 10.43
N ALA A 191 -4.16 -19.08 10.11
CA ALA A 191 -3.88 -17.86 9.39
C ALA A 191 -3.28 -16.80 10.31
N VAL A 192 -2.25 -16.12 9.82
CA VAL A 192 -1.58 -15.02 10.53
C VAL A 192 -1.52 -13.83 9.59
N MET A 193 -2.12 -12.71 9.95
CA MET A 193 -1.94 -11.43 9.27
C MET A 193 -0.75 -10.68 9.86
N ILE A 194 0.13 -10.17 9.01
CA ILE A 194 1.29 -9.38 9.39
C ILE A 194 1.23 -8.07 8.60
N GLY A 195 1.18 -6.95 9.30
CA GLY A 195 1.08 -5.64 8.67
C GLY A 195 1.33 -4.50 9.64
N ASP A 196 1.48 -3.29 9.11
CA ASP A 196 1.78 -2.06 9.87
C ASP A 196 0.52 -1.33 10.34
N ASP A 197 -0.61 -1.47 9.64
CA ASP A 197 -1.85 -0.77 9.97
C ASP A 197 -2.58 -1.48 11.13
N LEU A 198 -2.61 -0.80 12.29
CA LEU A 198 -3.24 -1.35 13.49
C LEU A 198 -4.73 -1.66 13.28
N GLU A 199 -5.46 -0.83 12.54
CA GLU A 199 -6.90 -1.00 12.32
C GLU A 199 -7.17 -2.03 11.23
N CYS A 200 -6.53 -1.87 10.07
CA CYS A 200 -6.79 -2.71 8.91
C CYS A 200 -6.24 -4.12 9.08
N ASP A 201 -5.02 -4.26 9.56
CA ASP A 201 -4.32 -5.55 9.61
C ASP A 201 -4.54 -6.26 10.95
N VAL A 202 -4.24 -5.56 12.06
CA VAL A 202 -4.20 -6.19 13.37
C VAL A 202 -5.61 -6.40 13.90
N ILE A 203 -6.41 -5.32 14.01
CA ILE A 203 -7.77 -5.39 14.55
C ILE A 203 -8.70 -6.12 13.58
N GLY A 204 -8.53 -5.91 12.26
CA GLY A 204 -9.29 -6.61 11.22
C GLY A 204 -9.09 -8.12 11.30
N ALA A 205 -7.85 -8.59 11.38
CA ALA A 205 -7.50 -10.00 11.53
C ALA A 205 -8.06 -10.60 12.84
N LEU A 206 -7.88 -9.89 13.95
CA LEU A 206 -8.38 -10.33 15.26
C LEU A 206 -9.91 -10.51 15.25
N LYS A 207 -10.65 -9.54 14.71
CA LYS A 207 -12.12 -9.64 14.58
C LYS A 207 -12.57 -10.78 13.66
N SER A 208 -11.71 -11.16 12.71
CA SER A 208 -11.94 -12.29 11.79
C SER A 208 -11.48 -13.65 12.35
N GLY A 209 -11.01 -13.68 13.61
CA GLY A 209 -10.55 -14.90 14.28
C GLY A 209 -9.16 -15.38 13.86
N TRP A 210 -8.38 -14.53 13.17
CA TRP A 210 -7.01 -14.83 12.77
C TRP A 210 -6.02 -14.50 13.88
N ARG A 211 -4.83 -15.06 13.77
CA ARG A 211 -3.66 -14.58 14.51
C ARG A 211 -3.12 -13.33 13.79
N GLN A 212 -2.40 -12.51 14.51
CA GLN A 212 -1.85 -11.27 13.96
C GLN A 212 -0.42 -11.01 14.46
N GLY A 213 0.34 -10.28 13.68
CA GLY A 213 1.63 -9.69 14.01
C GLY A 213 1.64 -8.22 13.59
N HIS A 214 1.76 -7.31 14.55
CA HIS A 214 1.91 -5.90 14.23
C HIS A 214 3.37 -5.63 13.87
N PHE A 215 3.59 -5.18 12.64
CA PHE A 215 4.88 -4.68 12.19
C PHE A 215 4.98 -3.19 12.49
N ASN A 216 5.90 -2.81 13.34
CA ASN A 216 6.13 -1.42 13.73
C ASN A 216 7.65 -1.19 13.72
N PRO A 217 8.21 -0.77 12.57
CA PRO A 217 9.64 -0.58 12.38
C PRO A 217 10.19 0.60 13.18
#